data_050b2298ce9d0c2f9d61525bb01ab231
#
_entry.id   050b2298ce9d0c2f9d61525bb01ab231
#
_cell.length_a   1.000
_cell.length_b   1.000
_cell.length_c   1.000
_cell.angle_alpha   90.00
_cell.angle_beta   90.00
_cell.angle_gamma   90.00
#
_symmetry.space_group_name_H-M   'P 1'
#
loop_
_entity.id
_entity.type
_entity.pdbx_description
1 polymer ?
#
loop_
_entity_poly.entity_id
_entity_poly.type
_entity_poly.pdbx_seq_one_letter_code
_entity_poly.pdbx_strand_id
1 'polypeptide(L)'
;YLDEIDLTFTQYIAMMVLWERGRINVKDMGALLYLDSGTLTPVLKKLEQKGYLTRERDRADERVVNVTITEAGEQLKEQAVDIPRKMGGCIGLSGEDARELYRILHKVLALMEQE
;
A
#
# COMPACT_ATOMS: atom_id res chain seq x y z
N TYR A 1 8.15 13.67 -1.54
CA TYR A 1 8.96 12.49 -1.18
C TYR A 1 8.50 11.21 -1.88
N LEU A 2 7.20 11.11 -2.22
CA LEU A 2 6.70 9.97 -3.00
C LEU A 2 7.31 9.93 -4.40
N ASP A 3 7.70 11.09 -4.94
CA ASP A 3 8.35 11.17 -6.24
C ASP A 3 9.67 10.41 -6.30
N GLU A 4 10.36 10.27 -5.16
CA GLU A 4 11.62 9.55 -5.08
C GLU A 4 11.47 8.06 -5.37
N ILE A 5 10.29 7.50 -5.09
CA ILE A 5 9.98 6.11 -5.35
C ILE A 5 8.97 5.92 -6.48
N ASP A 6 8.65 7.02 -7.16
CA ASP A 6 7.74 7.05 -8.31
C ASP A 6 6.37 6.42 -8.01
N LEU A 7 5.79 6.82 -6.88
CA LEU A 7 4.46 6.36 -6.49
C LEU A 7 3.54 7.55 -6.24
N THR A 8 2.28 7.41 -6.65
CA THR A 8 1.22 8.30 -6.20
C THR A 8 0.85 7.92 -4.77
N PHE A 9 0.11 8.80 -4.09
CA PHE A 9 -0.34 8.52 -2.72
C PHE A 9 -1.18 7.24 -2.66
N THR A 10 -2.09 7.04 -3.62
CA THR A 10 -2.95 5.85 -3.66
C THR A 10 -2.12 4.59 -3.91
N GLN A 11 -1.12 4.66 -4.80
CA GLN A 11 -0.20 3.55 -5.03
C GLN A 11 0.59 3.21 -3.78
N TYR A 12 1.05 4.22 -3.05
CA TYR A 12 1.80 4.04 -1.81
C TYR A 12 0.95 3.30 -0.76
N ILE A 13 -0.31 3.72 -0.59
CA ILE A 13 -1.22 3.07 0.36
C ILE A 13 -1.46 1.61 -0.02
N ALA A 14 -1.64 1.32 -1.30
CA ALA A 14 -1.81 -0.06 -1.77
C ALA A 14 -0.57 -0.90 -1.47
N MET A 15 0.62 -0.35 -1.70
CA MET A 15 1.86 -1.04 -1.37
C MET A 15 2.02 -1.26 0.13
N MET A 16 1.56 -0.32 0.98
CA MET A 16 1.59 -0.50 2.43
C MET A 16 0.83 -1.77 2.85
N VAL A 17 -0.33 -2.00 2.25
CA VAL A 17 -1.11 -3.21 2.52
C VAL A 17 -0.32 -4.46 2.11
N LEU A 18 0.31 -4.43 0.94
CA LEU A 18 1.09 -5.56 0.45
C LEU A 18 2.35 -5.82 1.28
N TRP A 19 3.02 -4.77 1.76
CA TRP A 19 4.19 -4.94 2.62
C TRP A 19 3.82 -5.61 3.95
N GLU A 20 2.62 -5.37 4.42
CA GLU A 20 2.14 -5.97 5.65
C GLU A 20 1.64 -7.41 5.43
N ARG A 21 0.90 -7.66 4.35
CA ARG A 21 0.22 -8.93 4.14
C ARG A 21 0.88 -9.87 3.12
N GLY A 22 1.68 -9.32 2.21
CA GLY A 22 2.33 -10.08 1.14
C GLY A 22 1.38 -10.49 0.02
N ARG A 23 0.17 -10.90 0.34
CA ARG A 23 -0.86 -11.30 -0.61
C ARG A 23 -2.24 -10.98 -0.07
N ILE A 24 -3.10 -10.48 -0.95
CA ILE A 24 -4.48 -10.14 -0.59
C ILE A 24 -5.31 -10.13 -1.87
N ASN A 25 -6.60 -10.44 -1.78
CA ASN A 25 -7.48 -10.29 -2.93
C ASN A 25 -7.91 -8.83 -3.08
N VAL A 26 -8.30 -8.45 -4.31
CA VAL A 26 -8.66 -7.06 -4.63
C VAL A 26 -9.84 -6.57 -3.79
N LYS A 27 -10.82 -7.43 -3.55
CA LYS A 27 -12.00 -7.07 -2.75
C LYS A 27 -11.62 -6.70 -1.32
N ASP A 28 -10.77 -7.53 -0.69
CA ASP A 28 -10.34 -7.26 0.69
C ASP A 28 -9.46 -6.02 0.77
N MET A 29 -8.58 -5.82 -0.22
CA MET A 29 -7.77 -4.60 -0.28
C MET A 29 -8.66 -3.36 -0.41
N GLY A 30 -9.68 -3.43 -1.26
CA GLY A 30 -10.64 -2.33 -1.40
C GLY A 30 -11.37 -2.02 -0.11
N ALA A 31 -11.76 -3.06 0.64
CA ALA A 31 -12.40 -2.89 1.94
C ALA A 31 -11.47 -2.20 2.94
N LEU A 32 -10.19 -2.61 2.98
CA LEU A 32 -9.19 -2.00 3.86
C LEU A 32 -8.94 -0.53 3.55
N LEU A 33 -8.96 -0.16 2.27
CA LEU A 33 -8.61 1.17 1.81
C LEU A 33 -9.84 2.06 1.56
N TYR A 34 -11.03 1.52 1.72
CA TYR A 34 -12.29 2.22 1.42
C TYR A 34 -12.36 2.68 -0.04
N LEU A 35 -11.83 1.83 -0.94
CA LEU A 35 -11.86 2.06 -2.38
C LEU A 35 -12.66 0.96 -3.07
N ASP A 36 -13.48 1.33 -4.05
CA ASP A 36 -14.16 0.33 -4.87
C ASP A 36 -13.17 -0.29 -5.87
N SER A 37 -13.55 -1.43 -6.44
CA SER A 37 -12.69 -2.14 -7.38
C SER A 37 -12.44 -1.32 -8.66
N GLY A 38 -13.39 -0.48 -9.07
CA GLY A 38 -13.22 0.39 -10.22
C GLY A 38 -12.13 1.44 -10.03
N THR A 39 -11.97 1.92 -8.80
CA THR A 39 -10.90 2.87 -8.44
C THR A 39 -9.58 2.15 -8.21
N LEU A 40 -9.63 1.00 -7.55
CA LEU A 40 -8.42 0.27 -7.15
C LEU A 40 -7.75 -0.44 -8.33
N THR A 41 -8.52 -1.00 -9.27
CA THR A 41 -7.98 -1.77 -10.39
C THR A 41 -6.95 -0.99 -11.22
N PRO A 42 -7.20 0.27 -11.62
CA PRO A 42 -6.18 1.04 -12.35
C PRO A 42 -4.90 1.25 -11.55
N VAL A 43 -5.02 1.45 -10.24
CA VAL A 43 -3.87 1.60 -9.34
C VAL A 43 -3.01 0.34 -9.35
N LEU A 44 -3.66 -0.82 -9.22
CA LEU A 44 -2.97 -2.11 -9.22
C LEU A 44 -2.33 -2.43 -10.57
N LYS A 45 -3.00 -2.08 -11.67
CA LYS A 45 -2.44 -2.25 -13.00
C LYS A 45 -1.14 -1.46 -13.17
N LYS A 46 -1.11 -0.23 -12.68
CA LYS A 46 0.09 0.61 -12.74
C LYS A 46 1.23 0.00 -11.94
N LEU A 47 0.93 -0.48 -10.74
CA LEU A 47 1.94 -1.13 -9.89
C LEU A 47 2.44 -2.43 -10.51
N GLU A 48 1.56 -3.18 -11.16
CA GLU A 48 1.95 -4.39 -11.90
C GLU A 48 2.88 -4.05 -13.05
N GLN A 49 2.58 -2.99 -13.81
CA GLN A 49 3.43 -2.53 -14.90
C GLN A 49 4.82 -2.11 -14.41
N LYS A 50 4.89 -1.56 -13.21
CA LYS A 50 6.18 -1.20 -12.58
C LYS A 50 6.92 -2.42 -12.03
N GLY A 51 6.28 -3.58 -11.99
CA GLY A 51 6.90 -4.81 -11.52
C GLY A 51 6.83 -5.03 -10.02
N TYR A 52 6.02 -4.27 -9.30
CA TYR A 52 5.95 -4.35 -7.83
C TYR A 52 4.97 -5.38 -7.32
N LEU A 53 4.05 -5.83 -8.14
CA LEU A 53 3.06 -6.84 -7.77
C LEU A 53 2.67 -7.66 -8.99
N THR A 54 2.01 -8.80 -8.72
CA THR A 54 1.36 -9.60 -9.76
C THR A 54 -0.11 -9.79 -9.39
N ARG A 55 -0.94 -9.97 -10.39
CA ARG A 55 -2.36 -10.23 -10.21
C ARG A 55 -2.72 -11.55 -10.91
N GLU A 56 -3.43 -12.41 -10.21
CA GLU A 56 -3.87 -13.68 -10.76
C GLU A 56 -5.30 -13.96 -10.31
N ARG A 57 -6.09 -14.56 -11.20
CA ARG A 57 -7.41 -15.02 -10.82
C ARG A 57 -7.27 -16.24 -9.92
N ASP A 58 -8.13 -16.32 -8.90
CA ASP A 58 -8.13 -17.44 -8.00
C ASP A 58 -8.52 -18.71 -8.76
N ARG A 59 -7.84 -19.81 -8.48
CA ARG A 59 -8.11 -21.09 -9.15
C ARG A 59 -9.46 -21.66 -8.76
N ALA A 60 -9.88 -21.42 -7.54
CA ALA A 60 -11.14 -21.93 -7.02
C ALA A 60 -12.33 -21.04 -7.42
N ASP A 61 -12.12 -19.72 -7.58
CA ASP A 61 -13.19 -18.79 -7.93
C ASP A 61 -12.62 -17.70 -8.86
N GLU A 62 -12.95 -17.80 -10.14
CA GLU A 62 -12.47 -16.87 -11.17
C GLU A 62 -12.90 -15.42 -10.95
N ARG A 63 -13.90 -15.18 -10.10
CA ARG A 63 -14.35 -13.83 -9.76
C ARG A 63 -13.42 -13.15 -8.78
N VAL A 64 -12.54 -13.91 -8.13
CA VAL A 64 -11.57 -13.38 -7.16
C VAL A 64 -10.24 -13.17 -7.86
N VAL A 65 -9.68 -11.97 -7.70
CA VAL A 65 -8.34 -11.62 -8.20
C VAL A 65 -7.42 -11.47 -7.00
N ASN A 66 -6.37 -12.27 -6.95
CA ASN A 66 -5.35 -12.22 -5.90
C ASN A 66 -4.19 -11.35 -6.34
N VAL A 67 -3.72 -10.50 -5.43
CA VAL A 67 -2.58 -9.62 -5.64
C VAL A 67 -1.45 -10.09 -4.75
N THR A 68 -0.28 -10.32 -5.32
CA THR A 68 0.90 -10.78 -4.58
C THR A 68 2.04 -9.81 -4.82
N ILE A 69 2.75 -9.43 -3.75
CA ILE A 69 3.91 -8.57 -3.86
C ILE A 69 5.06 -9.34 -4.51
N THR A 70 5.84 -8.64 -5.35
CA THR A 70 7.04 -9.21 -5.96
C THR A 70 8.27 -8.87 -5.12
N GLU A 71 9.40 -9.48 -5.46
CA GLU A 71 10.67 -9.14 -4.82
C GLU A 71 10.99 -7.65 -4.99
N ALA A 72 10.78 -7.12 -6.19
CA ALA A 72 10.98 -5.68 -6.45
C ALA A 72 10.07 -4.83 -5.56
N GLY A 73 8.82 -5.26 -5.37
CA GLY A 73 7.89 -4.57 -4.48
C GLY A 73 8.35 -4.59 -3.02
N GLU A 74 8.92 -5.70 -2.58
CA GLU A 74 9.46 -5.81 -1.22
C GLU A 74 10.69 -4.92 -1.03
N GLN A 75 11.57 -4.86 -2.02
CA GLN A 75 12.75 -4.00 -1.98
C GLN A 75 12.37 -2.51 -1.92
N LEU A 76 11.27 -2.14 -2.56
CA LEU A 76 10.77 -0.77 -2.54
C LEU A 76 10.43 -0.31 -1.12
N LYS A 77 10.07 -1.22 -0.24
CA LYS A 77 9.76 -0.93 1.16
C LYS A 77 10.90 -0.19 1.86
N GLU A 78 12.13 -0.55 1.58
CA GLU A 78 13.28 0.10 2.20
C GLU A 78 13.34 1.58 1.86
N GLN A 79 13.03 1.95 0.62
CA GLN A 79 12.99 3.34 0.20
C GLN A 79 11.77 4.06 0.80
N ALA A 80 10.64 3.36 0.87
CA ALA A 80 9.40 3.93 1.39
C ALA A 80 9.46 4.20 2.90
N VAL A 81 10.23 3.44 3.65
CA VAL A 81 10.40 3.64 5.09
C VAL A 81 10.99 5.02 5.41
N ASP A 82 11.78 5.59 4.50
CA ASP A 82 12.38 6.91 4.70
C ASP A 82 11.40 8.05 4.48
N ILE A 83 10.28 7.82 3.81
CA ILE A 83 9.31 8.89 3.49
C ILE A 83 8.75 9.55 4.76
N PRO A 84 8.24 8.79 5.76
CA PRO A 84 7.76 9.43 7.00
C PRO A 84 8.85 10.23 7.71
N ARG A 85 10.10 9.75 7.70
CA ARG A 85 11.22 10.46 8.31
C ARG A 85 11.50 11.78 7.61
N LYS A 86 11.49 11.78 6.28
CA LYS A 86 11.71 12.98 5.47
C LYS A 86 10.59 13.99 5.66
N MET A 87 9.36 13.51 5.67
CA MET A 87 8.19 14.36 5.93
C MET A 87 8.24 14.94 7.33
N GLY A 88 8.61 14.12 8.32
CA GLY A 88 8.78 14.56 9.69
C GLY A 88 9.84 15.66 9.82
N GLY A 89 10.97 15.52 9.11
CA GLY A 89 12.00 16.53 9.04
C GLY A 89 11.51 17.85 8.47
N CYS A 90 10.69 17.79 7.41
CA CYS A 90 10.12 18.97 6.76
C CYS A 90 9.16 19.72 7.67
N ILE A 91 8.38 19.01 8.50
CA ILE A 91 7.39 19.62 9.38
C ILE A 91 7.87 19.74 10.83
N GLY A 92 9.15 19.44 11.08
CA GLY A 92 9.76 19.61 12.38
C GLY A 92 9.57 18.44 13.35
N LEU A 93 9.07 17.31 12.86
CA LEU A 93 8.92 16.12 13.70
C LEU A 93 10.26 15.36 13.80
N SER A 94 10.49 14.74 14.94
CA SER A 94 11.61 13.80 15.11
C SER A 94 11.31 12.52 14.35
N GLY A 95 12.33 11.68 14.13
CA GLY A 95 12.15 10.35 13.55
C GLY A 95 11.18 9.48 14.34
N GLU A 96 11.23 9.62 15.66
CA GLU A 96 10.33 8.91 16.57
C GLU A 96 8.88 9.38 16.39
N ASP A 97 8.68 10.70 16.30
CA ASP A 97 7.34 11.29 16.06
C ASP A 97 6.78 10.87 14.71
N ALA A 98 7.62 10.80 13.68
CA ALA A 98 7.19 10.37 12.35
C ALA A 98 6.72 8.91 12.36
N ARG A 99 7.41 8.04 13.09
CA ARG A 99 7.01 6.64 13.27
C ARG A 99 5.69 6.54 14.00
N GLU A 100 5.51 7.37 15.02
CA GLU A 100 4.28 7.41 15.80
C GLU A 100 3.11 7.85 14.93
N LEU A 101 3.30 8.86 14.10
CA LEU A 101 2.28 9.32 13.15
C LEU A 101 1.89 8.20 12.19
N TYR A 102 2.86 7.49 11.65
CA TYR A 102 2.63 6.35 10.76
C TYR A 102 1.78 5.28 11.45
N ARG A 103 2.14 4.94 12.69
CA ARG A 103 1.42 3.96 13.49
C ARG A 103 -0.02 4.40 13.73
N ILE A 104 -0.24 5.68 14.03
CA ILE A 104 -1.57 6.23 14.29
C ILE A 104 -2.43 6.17 13.03
N LEU A 105 -1.87 6.51 11.87
CA LEU A 105 -2.59 6.43 10.59
C LEU A 105 -3.07 5.01 10.30
N HIS A 106 -2.21 4.02 10.52
CA HIS A 106 -2.60 2.61 10.39
C HIS A 106 -3.72 2.23 11.34
N LYS A 107 -3.65 2.72 12.57
CA LYS A 107 -4.65 2.45 13.60
C LYS A 107 -5.99 3.06 13.23
N VAL A 108 -5.98 4.27 12.69
CA VAL A 108 -7.21 4.94 12.23
C VAL A 108 -7.88 4.14 11.12
N LEU A 109 -7.11 3.66 10.14
CA LEU A 109 -7.64 2.83 9.07
C LEU A 109 -8.28 1.56 9.62
N ALA A 110 -7.63 0.90 10.57
CA ALA A 110 -8.15 -0.31 11.20
C ALA A 110 -9.45 -0.05 11.95
N LEU A 111 -9.55 1.08 12.66
CA LEU A 111 -10.77 1.46 13.37
C LEU A 111 -11.91 1.76 12.41
N MET A 112 -11.62 2.39 11.28
CA MET A 112 -12.64 2.69 10.26
C MET A 112 -13.20 1.41 9.66
N GLU A 113 -12.40 0.35 9.53
CA GLU A 113 -12.88 -0.94 9.06
C GLU A 113 -13.94 -1.58 9.94
N GLN A 114 -13.93 -1.27 11.24
CA GLN A 114 -14.86 -1.86 12.20
C GLN A 114 -16.24 -1.20 12.17
N GLU A 115 -16.37 -0.08 11.52
CA GLU A 115 -17.63 0.62 11.33
C GLU A 115 -18.33 0.17 10.06
#